data_7727a908b0cdd5f80bd20bfe076db08a
#
_entry.id   7727a908b0cdd5f80bd20bfe076db08a
#
_cell.length_a   1.000
_cell.length_b   1.000
_cell.length_c   1.000
_cell.angle_alpha   90.00
_cell.angle_beta   90.00
_cell.angle_gamma   90.00
#
_symmetry.space_group_name_H-M   'P 1'
#
loop_
_entity.id
_entity.type
_entity.pdbx_description
1 polymer ?
#
loop_
_entity_poly.entity_id
_entity_poly.type
_entity_poly.pdbx_seq_one_letter_code
_entity_poly.pdbx_strand_id
1 'polypeptide(L)'
;MRSGQDEMIKFASDIVASNSVGYVEAPTGIGKTSSALFPYIKSLVQPGKEKIFYLTSKNSIKESVFKLLYYMIAKGLKVTSVFLTSKDTLCINDKKRHCNPDECPFAVGYYDKVNKVIFQELENREIFTQGDILAIAKEYNICPFEFQLDLSMYVDIVVGDYNYVFDPTASLIRYFEDGFKKPYLLLVDEAHNLPSRTREMYSAELSIFDFLKLKKEMPNINSRKIKSLTNKLIDYFKDYECSSDHVELECVPDDLEDMLSEFLERAKTVIKDFPKEVNDTFLDVYFKVNSFLNLPQEDTDNFAYYFVASEGKALSIKITCLDSRRYIRRQTAMFSSALFFSATLSPHNFYIDLLGGNDESNTLYLPSPFALENRLVMVDGNISTYYKDRERSLKEIAKLIVEVVKQKVGNYFVFFPSYEYMEKCYSLFEYTTSIDILTQNRNMDNYERSNFLSSFKENPKKTTVGFIIMGGIFSEGIDLLSDRLIGAIIIGVCLPKISYENDLIKKHEGLEDSDVGFNYAYVYPGFNRVLQAAGRVIRSEKDKGVIVLVDSRFRTSKYKELYENIWPDAIEVNSASEAGEYTSQFWEEKK
;
A
#
# COMPACT_ATOMS: atom_id res chain seq x y z
N MET A 1 -22.50 18.79 7.55
CA MET A 1 -21.82 17.50 7.77
C MET A 1 -22.45 16.46 6.86
N ARG A 2 -21.71 15.44 6.45
CA ARG A 2 -22.24 14.34 5.63
C ARG A 2 -22.82 13.25 6.54
N SER A 3 -23.72 12.42 6.01
CA SER A 3 -24.25 11.26 6.75
C SER A 3 -23.12 10.35 7.23
N GLY A 4 -23.20 9.83 8.46
CA GLY A 4 -22.17 9.00 9.10
C GLY A 4 -20.93 9.76 9.60
N GLN A 5 -20.75 11.03 9.25
CA GLN A 5 -19.58 11.81 9.68
C GLN A 5 -19.59 12.07 11.18
N ASP A 6 -20.76 12.39 11.75
CA ASP A 6 -20.90 12.63 13.20
C ASP A 6 -20.65 11.37 14.01
N GLU A 7 -21.10 10.22 13.52
CA GLU A 7 -20.86 8.91 14.15
C GLU A 7 -19.36 8.58 14.18
N MET A 8 -18.64 8.81 13.08
CA MET A 8 -17.20 8.60 13.02
C MET A 8 -16.44 9.55 13.95
N ILE A 9 -16.83 10.84 14.02
CA ILE A 9 -16.23 11.83 14.91
C ILE A 9 -16.44 11.41 16.37
N LYS A 10 -17.67 10.99 16.73
CA LYS A 10 -17.98 10.52 18.07
C LYS A 10 -17.15 9.30 18.43
N PHE A 11 -17.16 8.28 17.57
CA PHE A 11 -16.38 7.07 17.78
C PHE A 11 -14.88 7.36 17.96
N ALA A 12 -14.28 8.16 17.08
CA ALA A 12 -12.87 8.55 17.18
C ALA A 12 -12.60 9.31 18.49
N SER A 13 -13.55 10.16 18.96
CA SER A 13 -13.44 10.85 20.25
C SER A 13 -13.47 9.87 21.42
N ASP A 14 -14.36 8.88 21.39
CA ASP A 14 -14.49 7.86 22.44
C ASP A 14 -13.23 6.97 22.51
N ILE A 15 -12.66 6.60 21.37
CA ILE A 15 -11.40 5.84 21.28
C ILE A 15 -10.24 6.60 21.90
N VAL A 16 -10.09 7.89 21.60
CA VAL A 16 -9.04 8.73 22.22
C VAL A 16 -9.28 8.90 23.72
N ALA A 17 -10.50 9.14 24.15
CA ALA A 17 -10.84 9.35 25.55
C ALA A 17 -10.60 8.10 26.41
N SER A 18 -10.89 6.91 25.86
CA SER A 18 -10.71 5.62 26.56
C SER A 18 -9.28 5.05 26.45
N ASN A 19 -8.35 5.71 25.77
CA ASN A 19 -7.00 5.20 25.50
C ASN A 19 -7.00 3.79 24.88
N SER A 20 -7.87 3.56 23.91
CA SER A 20 -8.11 2.26 23.29
C SER A 20 -7.73 2.25 21.81
N VAL A 21 -7.93 1.09 21.19
CA VAL A 21 -7.76 0.87 19.74
C VAL A 21 -9.14 0.76 19.11
N GLY A 22 -9.34 1.42 17.97
CA GLY A 22 -10.57 1.38 17.20
C GLY A 22 -10.34 1.04 15.73
N TYR A 23 -11.35 0.40 15.12
CA TYR A 23 -11.35 0.00 13.72
C TYR A 23 -12.58 0.55 13.04
N VAL A 24 -12.40 1.27 11.92
CA VAL A 24 -13.49 1.94 11.22
C VAL A 24 -13.50 1.55 9.74
N GLU A 25 -14.59 0.95 9.29
CA GLU A 25 -14.91 0.92 7.88
C GLU A 25 -15.87 2.05 7.55
N ALA A 26 -15.41 2.97 6.70
CA ALA A 26 -16.19 4.12 6.27
C ALA A 26 -16.00 4.33 4.77
N PRO A 27 -17.05 4.23 3.95
CA PRO A 27 -16.98 4.37 2.51
C PRO A 27 -16.34 5.69 2.07
N THR A 28 -15.90 5.71 0.79
CA THR A 28 -15.41 6.95 0.17
C THR A 28 -16.47 8.05 0.24
N GLY A 29 -16.05 9.30 0.35
CA GLY A 29 -16.99 10.43 0.37
C GLY A 29 -17.50 10.87 1.74
N ILE A 30 -17.42 10.06 2.78
CA ILE A 30 -17.84 10.45 4.16
C ILE A 30 -16.97 11.58 4.73
N GLY A 31 -15.71 11.69 4.30
CA GLY A 31 -14.75 12.64 4.87
C GLY A 31 -13.92 12.02 6.00
N LYS A 32 -13.48 10.77 5.81
CA LYS A 32 -12.69 10.00 6.79
C LYS A 32 -11.55 10.76 7.42
N THR A 33 -10.71 11.40 6.59
CA THR A 33 -9.54 12.16 7.04
C THR A 33 -9.90 13.23 8.07
N SER A 34 -10.93 14.02 7.80
CA SER A 34 -11.38 15.06 8.74
C SER A 34 -12.04 14.48 9.98
N SER A 35 -12.83 13.42 9.84
CA SER A 35 -13.55 12.77 10.95
C SER A 35 -12.61 12.04 11.90
N ALA A 36 -11.49 11.52 11.42
CA ALA A 36 -10.46 10.90 12.24
C ALA A 36 -9.52 11.95 12.86
N LEU A 37 -9.01 12.89 12.06
CA LEU A 37 -7.97 13.81 12.49
C LEU A 37 -8.50 14.88 13.47
N PHE A 38 -9.71 15.41 13.26
CA PHE A 38 -10.26 16.49 14.09
C PHE A 38 -10.39 16.11 15.57
N PRO A 39 -10.98 14.96 15.97
CA PRO A 39 -11.04 14.55 17.38
C PRO A 39 -9.65 14.35 18.01
N TYR A 40 -8.71 13.82 17.24
CA TYR A 40 -7.34 13.59 17.68
C TYR A 40 -6.61 14.91 17.93
N ILE A 41 -6.73 15.90 17.04
CA ILE A 41 -6.18 17.25 17.25
C ILE A 41 -6.80 17.88 18.50
N LYS A 42 -8.12 17.80 18.63
CA LYS A 42 -8.82 18.36 19.81
C LYS A 42 -8.35 17.73 21.12
N SER A 43 -7.90 16.48 21.09
CA SER A 43 -7.41 15.79 22.28
C SER A 43 -6.01 16.22 22.73
N LEU A 44 -5.20 16.87 21.89
CA LEU A 44 -3.84 17.33 22.24
C LEU A 44 -3.81 18.33 23.39
N VAL A 45 -4.92 19.01 23.68
CA VAL A 45 -5.02 19.88 24.86
C VAL A 45 -5.25 19.12 26.17
N GLN A 46 -5.46 17.79 26.10
CA GLN A 46 -5.68 16.95 27.28
C GLN A 46 -4.34 16.46 27.86
N PRO A 47 -4.21 16.35 29.17
CA PRO A 47 -3.02 15.75 29.79
C PRO A 47 -2.78 14.32 29.27
N GLY A 48 -1.51 14.01 28.95
CA GLY A 48 -1.13 12.68 28.45
C GLY A 48 -1.41 12.44 26.97
N LYS A 49 -1.61 13.51 26.19
CA LYS A 49 -1.72 13.49 24.73
C LYS A 49 -0.76 14.54 24.15
N GLU A 50 0.31 14.10 23.51
CA GLU A 50 1.40 15.00 23.11
C GLU A 50 1.58 15.11 21.60
N LYS A 51 1.30 14.05 20.86
CA LYS A 51 1.67 13.98 19.44
C LYS A 51 0.77 13.03 18.66
N ILE A 52 0.48 13.36 17.41
CA ILE A 52 -0.27 12.53 16.47
C ILE A 52 0.68 12.01 15.37
N PHE A 53 0.67 10.70 15.17
CA PHE A 53 1.23 10.06 13.99
C PHE A 53 0.09 9.71 13.03
N TYR A 54 0.07 10.37 11.88
CA TYR A 54 -0.88 10.09 10.80
C TYR A 54 -0.15 9.32 9.70
N LEU A 55 -0.49 8.05 9.55
CA LEU A 55 0.19 7.14 8.63
C LEU A 55 -0.67 6.79 7.43
N THR A 56 -0.07 6.85 6.25
CA THR A 56 -0.68 6.43 4.99
C THR A 56 0.37 6.05 3.96
N SER A 57 0.10 5.04 3.15
CA SER A 57 0.96 4.62 2.03
C SER A 57 0.79 5.47 0.77
N LYS A 58 -0.17 6.43 0.73
CA LYS A 58 -0.56 7.16 -0.49
C LYS A 58 -0.24 8.64 -0.42
N ASN A 59 0.50 9.15 -1.41
CA ASN A 59 0.82 10.58 -1.51
C ASN A 59 -0.42 11.48 -1.70
N SER A 60 -1.45 11.00 -2.41
CA SER A 60 -2.71 11.74 -2.59
C SER A 60 -3.45 11.97 -1.27
N ILE A 61 -3.32 11.05 -0.30
CA ILE A 61 -3.89 11.20 1.04
C ILE A 61 -3.07 12.20 1.84
N LYS A 62 -1.74 12.16 1.76
CA LYS A 62 -0.88 13.19 2.39
C LYS A 62 -1.26 14.59 1.92
N GLU A 63 -1.54 14.76 0.62
CA GLU A 63 -2.03 16.02 0.06
C GLU A 63 -3.40 16.43 0.65
N SER A 64 -4.31 15.48 0.86
CA SER A 64 -5.60 15.73 1.48
C SER A 64 -5.47 16.15 2.95
N VAL A 65 -4.56 15.53 3.70
CA VAL A 65 -4.21 15.92 5.08
C VAL A 65 -3.62 17.33 5.10
N PHE A 66 -2.70 17.63 4.17
CA PHE A 66 -2.14 18.98 4.02
C PHE A 66 -3.23 20.04 3.82
N LYS A 67 -4.12 19.84 2.85
CA LYS A 67 -5.22 20.77 2.55
C LYS A 67 -6.14 20.98 3.76
N LEU A 68 -6.42 19.90 4.51
CA LEU A 68 -7.23 19.96 5.71
C LEU A 68 -6.54 20.77 6.83
N LEU A 69 -5.27 20.48 7.13
CA LEU A 69 -4.50 21.21 8.15
C LEU A 69 -4.35 22.69 7.77
N TYR A 70 -4.01 22.96 6.52
CA TYR A 70 -3.93 24.34 6.01
C TYR A 70 -5.24 25.11 6.20
N TYR A 71 -6.39 24.48 5.87
CA TYR A 71 -7.70 25.08 6.09
C TYR A 71 -7.98 25.33 7.59
N MET A 72 -7.69 24.36 8.47
CA MET A 72 -7.91 24.50 9.91
C MET A 72 -7.03 25.60 10.53
N ILE A 73 -5.77 25.67 10.13
CA ILE A 73 -4.82 26.70 10.59
C ILE A 73 -5.27 28.07 10.12
N ALA A 74 -5.71 28.22 8.86
CA ALA A 74 -6.29 29.46 8.37
C ALA A 74 -7.57 29.90 9.11
N LYS A 75 -8.23 28.97 9.84
CA LYS A 75 -9.37 29.25 10.73
C LYS A 75 -8.97 29.48 12.20
N GLY A 76 -7.68 29.53 12.49
CA GLY A 76 -7.15 29.86 13.81
C GLY A 76 -6.71 28.66 14.67
N LEU A 77 -6.67 27.45 14.09
CA LEU A 77 -6.05 26.32 14.77
C LEU A 77 -4.55 26.57 14.92
N LYS A 78 -4.01 26.31 16.10
CA LYS A 78 -2.57 26.42 16.39
C LYS A 78 -2.01 25.02 16.61
N VAL A 79 -1.49 24.43 15.54
CA VAL A 79 -0.78 23.15 15.56
C VAL A 79 0.34 23.19 14.52
N THR A 80 1.42 22.48 14.82
CA THR A 80 2.55 22.30 13.92
C THR A 80 2.57 20.91 13.33
N SER A 81 3.05 20.77 12.08
CA SER A 81 3.08 19.48 11.40
C SER A 81 4.24 19.33 10.44
N VAL A 82 4.75 18.09 10.30
CA VAL A 82 5.77 17.73 9.31
C VAL A 82 5.31 16.56 8.46
N PHE A 83 5.57 16.65 7.15
CA PHE A 83 5.28 15.61 6.16
C PHE A 83 6.57 14.88 5.80
N LEU A 84 6.75 13.68 6.38
CA LEU A 84 7.93 12.87 6.19
C LEU A 84 8.02 12.31 4.77
N THR A 85 9.22 12.41 4.21
CA THR A 85 9.57 11.94 2.87
C THR A 85 10.81 11.05 2.94
N SER A 86 10.92 10.07 2.05
CA SER A 86 12.04 9.13 2.05
C SER A 86 13.39 9.80 1.80
N LYS A 87 14.45 9.21 2.33
CA LYS A 87 15.82 9.68 2.17
C LYS A 87 16.23 9.82 0.70
N ASP A 88 15.88 8.84 -0.13
CA ASP A 88 16.24 8.85 -1.55
C ASP A 88 15.58 10.01 -2.32
N THR A 89 14.42 10.47 -1.87
CA THR A 89 13.70 11.61 -2.46
C THR A 89 14.25 12.96 -1.96
N LEU A 90 14.61 13.03 -0.66
CA LEU A 90 15.07 14.28 -0.03
C LEU A 90 16.56 14.54 -0.21
N CYS A 91 17.38 13.52 -0.40
CA CYS A 91 18.83 13.69 -0.46
C CYS A 91 19.23 14.58 -1.63
N ILE A 92 19.85 15.72 -1.31
CA ILE A 92 20.38 16.73 -2.25
C ILE A 92 21.88 16.61 -2.49
N ASN A 93 22.53 15.62 -1.86
CA ASN A 93 23.94 15.31 -2.14
C ASN A 93 24.07 14.61 -3.50
N ASP A 94 25.02 15.00 -4.32
CA ASP A 94 25.30 14.36 -5.63
C ASP A 94 25.62 12.87 -5.47
N LYS A 95 26.36 12.53 -4.41
CA LYS A 95 26.60 11.14 -3.99
C LYS A 95 25.56 10.74 -2.96
N LYS A 96 24.40 10.31 -3.44
CA LYS A 96 23.32 9.84 -2.55
C LYS A 96 23.82 8.74 -1.61
N ARG A 97 23.29 8.70 -0.37
CA ARG A 97 23.61 7.70 0.67
C ARG A 97 25.01 7.78 1.28
N HIS A 98 25.92 8.60 0.73
CA HIS A 98 27.23 8.88 1.35
C HIS A 98 27.07 9.99 2.39
N CYS A 99 26.72 9.61 3.63
CA CYS A 99 26.35 10.54 4.71
C CYS A 99 27.55 10.91 5.61
N ASN A 100 28.78 10.63 5.16
CA ASN A 100 30.00 11.04 5.85
C ASN A 100 30.26 12.54 5.60
N PRO A 101 30.68 13.35 6.62
CA PRO A 101 31.05 14.74 6.43
C PRO A 101 32.11 14.98 5.36
N ASP A 102 33.03 14.02 5.10
CA ASP A 102 34.03 14.10 4.05
C ASP A 102 33.45 14.00 2.62
N GLU A 103 32.27 13.44 2.47
CA GLU A 103 31.60 13.17 1.19
C GLU A 103 30.29 13.95 1.04
N CYS A 104 29.72 14.46 2.14
CA CYS A 104 28.43 15.17 2.15
C CYS A 104 28.58 16.54 2.83
N PRO A 105 28.52 17.64 2.07
CA PRO A 105 28.62 18.99 2.64
C PRO A 105 27.47 19.33 3.61
N PHE A 106 26.31 18.68 3.46
CA PHE A 106 25.14 18.89 4.32
C PHE A 106 25.23 18.15 5.66
N ALA A 107 26.20 17.24 5.83
CA ALA A 107 26.48 16.57 7.09
C ALA A 107 27.47 17.36 7.94
N VAL A 108 28.24 18.28 7.33
CA VAL A 108 29.27 19.06 8.02
C VAL A 108 28.64 20.02 9.03
N GLY A 109 28.99 19.84 10.32
CA GLY A 109 28.49 20.69 11.41
C GLY A 109 26.96 20.66 11.57
N TYR A 110 26.29 19.58 11.15
CA TYR A 110 24.84 19.44 11.22
C TYR A 110 24.31 19.68 12.64
N TYR A 111 24.88 18.99 13.62
CA TYR A 111 24.40 19.05 15.01
C TYR A 111 24.66 20.42 15.67
N ASP A 112 25.64 21.20 15.19
CA ASP A 112 25.91 22.56 15.68
C ASP A 112 24.82 23.56 15.22
N LYS A 113 24.15 23.27 14.12
CA LYS A 113 23.17 24.17 13.46
C LYS A 113 21.73 23.80 13.72
N VAL A 114 21.41 22.50 13.72
CA VAL A 114 20.04 21.97 13.59
C VAL A 114 19.08 22.54 14.63
N ASN A 115 19.45 22.58 15.91
CA ASN A 115 18.56 23.06 16.98
C ASN A 115 18.15 24.52 16.77
N LYS A 116 19.12 25.39 16.41
CA LYS A 116 18.83 26.80 16.15
C LYS A 116 17.88 26.95 14.96
N VAL A 117 18.10 26.18 13.89
CA VAL A 117 17.26 26.21 12.69
C VAL A 117 15.85 25.73 13.02
N ILE A 118 15.70 24.63 13.76
CA ILE A 118 14.37 24.11 14.17
C ILE A 118 13.57 25.19 14.89
N PHE A 119 14.12 25.81 15.94
CA PHE A 119 13.39 26.80 16.71
C PHE A 119 13.06 28.04 15.88
N GLN A 120 13.98 28.52 15.05
CA GLN A 120 13.74 29.65 14.17
C GLN A 120 12.63 29.37 13.15
N GLU A 121 12.60 28.17 12.56
CA GLU A 121 11.58 27.81 11.55
C GLU A 121 10.22 27.55 12.20
N LEU A 122 10.15 27.00 13.41
CA LEU A 122 8.89 26.82 14.17
C LEU A 122 8.22 28.13 14.56
N GLU A 123 8.98 29.23 14.70
CA GLU A 123 8.41 30.58 14.93
C GLU A 123 7.73 31.13 13.65
N ASN A 124 8.11 30.64 12.47
CA ASN A 124 7.70 31.20 11.18
C ASN A 124 6.72 30.33 10.40
N ARG A 125 6.54 29.05 10.78
CA ARG A 125 5.75 28.09 10.01
C ARG A 125 5.03 27.09 10.91
N GLU A 126 3.81 26.74 10.53
CA GLU A 126 3.02 25.68 11.17
C GLU A 126 3.07 24.35 10.39
N ILE A 127 3.28 24.39 9.06
CA ILE A 127 3.30 23.19 8.21
C ILE A 127 4.64 23.10 7.49
N PHE A 128 5.29 21.93 7.58
CA PHE A 128 6.55 21.64 6.91
C PHE A 128 6.36 20.55 5.86
N THR A 129 6.28 20.96 4.61
CA THR A 129 6.20 20.07 3.45
C THR A 129 7.58 19.67 2.96
N GLN A 130 7.65 18.71 2.03
CA GLN A 130 8.90 18.36 1.33
C GLN A 130 9.60 19.59 0.73
N GLY A 131 8.82 20.50 0.13
CA GLY A 131 9.38 21.73 -0.47
C GLY A 131 10.01 22.66 0.55
N ASP A 132 9.36 22.82 1.72
CA ASP A 132 9.88 23.64 2.82
C ASP A 132 11.17 23.03 3.39
N ILE A 133 11.16 21.72 3.65
CA ILE A 133 12.34 20.99 4.15
C ILE A 133 13.54 21.15 3.20
N LEU A 134 13.32 21.04 1.89
CA LEU A 134 14.38 21.23 0.90
C LEU A 134 14.88 22.68 0.83
N ALA A 135 13.99 23.67 0.95
CA ALA A 135 14.34 25.08 0.96
C ALA A 135 15.19 25.42 2.19
N ILE A 136 14.75 25.03 3.38
CA ILE A 136 15.47 25.22 4.65
C ILE A 136 16.84 24.54 4.61
N ALA A 137 16.87 23.28 4.15
CA ALA A 137 18.13 22.52 4.07
C ALA A 137 19.18 23.20 3.19
N LYS A 138 18.76 23.79 2.06
CA LYS A 138 19.65 24.55 1.17
C LYS A 138 20.10 25.88 1.80
N GLU A 139 19.20 26.59 2.45
CA GLU A 139 19.48 27.88 3.08
C GLU A 139 20.52 27.76 4.20
N TYR A 140 20.34 26.76 5.09
CA TYR A 140 21.21 26.56 6.24
C TYR A 140 22.34 25.57 6.01
N ASN A 141 22.43 24.98 4.83
CA ASN A 141 23.40 23.94 4.47
C ASN A 141 23.42 22.80 5.48
N ILE A 142 22.26 22.15 5.65
CA ILE A 142 22.03 21.00 6.55
C ILE A 142 21.36 19.84 5.80
N CYS A 143 21.51 18.61 6.32
CA CYS A 143 20.89 17.43 5.71
C CYS A 143 19.35 17.51 5.79
N PRO A 144 18.60 17.53 4.67
CA PRO A 144 17.15 17.64 4.70
C PRO A 144 16.48 16.42 5.33
N PHE A 145 17.04 15.22 5.17
CA PHE A 145 16.48 14.01 5.74
C PHE A 145 16.59 13.98 7.26
N GLU A 146 17.78 14.24 7.82
CA GLU A 146 17.95 14.31 9.28
C GLU A 146 17.16 15.48 9.87
N PHE A 147 17.12 16.64 9.17
CA PHE A 147 16.38 17.80 9.62
C PHE A 147 14.87 17.49 9.80
N GLN A 148 14.20 16.83 8.83
CA GLN A 148 12.80 16.47 9.00
C GLN A 148 12.57 15.51 10.18
N LEU A 149 13.53 14.59 10.43
CA LEU A 149 13.43 13.65 11.55
C LEU A 149 13.62 14.34 12.90
N ASP A 150 14.59 15.26 13.01
CA ASP A 150 14.80 16.05 14.24
C ASP A 150 13.63 17.02 14.46
N LEU A 151 13.18 17.72 13.42
CA LEU A 151 12.00 18.59 13.48
C LEU A 151 10.75 17.84 13.95
N SER A 152 10.59 16.56 13.55
CA SER A 152 9.46 15.74 13.94
C SER A 152 9.32 15.61 15.47
N MET A 153 10.41 15.74 16.22
CA MET A 153 10.38 15.69 17.69
C MET A 153 9.65 16.90 18.32
N TYR A 154 9.57 18.02 17.61
CA TYR A 154 9.05 19.29 18.14
C TYR A 154 7.67 19.66 17.61
N VAL A 155 7.16 19.00 16.56
CA VAL A 155 5.82 19.27 16.00
C VAL A 155 4.75 18.40 16.64
N ASP A 156 3.49 18.85 16.55
CA ASP A 156 2.32 18.18 17.10
C ASP A 156 1.86 17.00 16.23
N ILE A 157 2.05 17.09 14.92
CA ILE A 157 1.54 16.11 13.96
C ILE A 157 2.66 15.67 13.03
N VAL A 158 2.91 14.36 12.97
CA VAL A 158 3.83 13.71 12.06
C VAL A 158 3.02 12.92 11.02
N VAL A 159 3.11 13.33 9.76
CA VAL A 159 2.45 12.65 8.63
C VAL A 159 3.49 11.85 7.85
N GLY A 160 3.29 10.55 7.73
CA GLY A 160 4.30 9.68 7.10
C GLY A 160 3.75 8.41 6.48
N ASP A 161 4.66 7.57 5.98
CA ASP A 161 4.36 6.20 5.54
C ASP A 161 4.34 5.26 6.75
N TYR A 162 3.72 4.08 6.61
CA TYR A 162 3.66 3.04 7.65
C TYR A 162 5.05 2.62 8.14
N ASN A 163 6.07 2.68 7.28
CA ASN A 163 7.44 2.31 7.60
C ASN A 163 7.98 3.08 8.82
N TYR A 164 7.60 4.33 9.00
CA TYR A 164 8.09 5.13 10.12
C TYR A 164 7.66 4.62 11.51
N VAL A 165 6.68 3.72 11.59
CA VAL A 165 6.23 3.11 12.85
C VAL A 165 6.39 1.59 12.83
N PHE A 166 6.07 0.93 11.72
CA PHE A 166 5.93 -0.52 11.67
C PHE A 166 7.15 -1.27 11.13
N ASP A 167 8.10 -0.59 10.46
CA ASP A 167 9.30 -1.24 9.91
C ASP A 167 10.35 -1.46 11.02
N PRO A 168 10.89 -2.68 11.19
CA PRO A 168 11.86 -2.99 12.23
C PRO A 168 13.20 -2.24 12.05
N THR A 169 13.51 -1.78 10.83
CA THR A 169 14.80 -1.15 10.50
C THR A 169 14.70 0.35 10.21
N ALA A 170 13.55 0.81 9.74
CA ALA A 170 13.32 2.20 9.32
C ALA A 170 12.39 2.98 10.25
N SER A 171 11.85 2.34 11.30
CA SER A 171 10.99 3.00 12.28
C SER A 171 11.71 4.16 12.97
N LEU A 172 10.93 5.12 13.43
CA LEU A 172 11.43 6.26 14.20
C LEU A 172 11.87 5.79 15.61
N ILE A 173 12.96 5.03 15.70
CA ILE A 173 13.52 4.42 16.93
C ILE A 173 13.59 5.46 18.04
N ARG A 174 13.98 6.71 17.73
CA ARG A 174 14.10 7.82 18.68
C ARG A 174 12.82 8.09 19.52
N TYR A 175 11.66 7.62 19.07
CA TYR A 175 10.40 7.74 19.79
C TYR A 175 10.09 6.56 20.69
N PHE A 176 10.66 5.38 20.39
CA PHE A 176 10.24 4.10 20.97
C PHE A 176 11.40 3.30 21.58
N GLU A 177 12.60 3.89 21.68
CA GLU A 177 13.83 3.23 22.10
C GLU A 177 13.76 2.59 23.50
N ASP A 178 13.00 3.20 24.41
CA ASP A 178 12.83 2.68 25.78
C ASP A 178 11.75 1.60 25.93
N GLY A 179 11.01 1.29 24.86
CA GLY A 179 9.99 0.23 24.84
C GLY A 179 8.73 0.52 25.66
N PHE A 180 8.57 1.73 26.21
CA PHE A 180 7.41 2.10 27.02
C PHE A 180 6.30 2.75 26.20
N LYS A 181 5.05 2.57 26.66
CA LYS A 181 3.88 3.24 26.10
C LYS A 181 4.03 4.76 26.21
N LYS A 182 3.84 5.44 25.07
CA LYS A 182 4.00 6.89 24.96
C LYS A 182 2.66 7.62 24.92
N PRO A 183 2.62 8.91 25.29
CA PRO A 183 1.44 9.77 25.19
C PRO A 183 1.15 10.17 23.73
N TYR A 184 1.46 9.31 22.79
CA TYR A 184 1.26 9.54 21.36
C TYR A 184 -0.01 8.86 20.87
N LEU A 185 -0.57 9.43 19.81
CA LEU A 185 -1.80 9.02 19.16
C LEU A 185 -1.49 8.54 17.76
N LEU A 186 -2.10 7.43 17.34
CA LEU A 186 -1.87 6.81 16.06
C LEU A 186 -3.13 6.85 15.19
N LEU A 187 -3.01 7.35 13.98
CA LEU A 187 -4.01 7.30 12.92
C LEU A 187 -3.44 6.53 11.73
N VAL A 188 -4.10 5.47 11.32
CA VAL A 188 -3.70 4.63 10.19
C VAL A 188 -4.79 4.67 9.13
N ASP A 189 -4.55 5.44 8.05
CA ASP A 189 -5.46 5.54 6.91
C ASP A 189 -5.14 4.48 5.85
N GLU A 190 -6.15 4.02 5.13
CA GLU A 190 -6.09 2.87 4.21
C GLU A 190 -5.54 1.60 4.91
N ALA A 191 -6.00 1.38 6.13
CA ALA A 191 -5.48 0.36 7.04
C ALA A 191 -5.48 -1.07 6.45
N HIS A 192 -6.35 -1.35 5.47
CA HIS A 192 -6.38 -2.63 4.75
C HIS A 192 -5.03 -3.00 4.09
N ASN A 193 -4.17 -2.01 3.81
CA ASN A 193 -2.85 -2.25 3.22
C ASN A 193 -1.77 -2.59 4.26
N LEU A 194 -2.00 -2.24 5.53
CA LEU A 194 -0.97 -2.40 6.56
C LEU A 194 -0.52 -3.84 6.77
N PRO A 195 -1.40 -4.87 6.81
CA PRO A 195 -0.96 -6.25 7.03
C PRO A 195 0.04 -6.75 5.97
N SER A 196 -0.25 -6.52 4.69
CA SER A 196 0.66 -6.92 3.60
C SER A 196 1.97 -6.13 3.63
N ARG A 197 1.89 -4.81 3.89
CA ARG A 197 3.08 -3.96 4.03
C ARG A 197 3.95 -4.37 5.21
N THR A 198 3.34 -4.73 6.35
CA THR A 198 4.09 -5.21 7.51
C THR A 198 4.76 -6.56 7.22
N ARG A 199 4.08 -7.50 6.54
CA ARG A 199 4.74 -8.73 6.10
C ARG A 199 5.96 -8.46 5.22
N GLU A 200 5.86 -7.53 4.26
CA GLU A 200 7.00 -7.10 3.43
C GLU A 200 8.15 -6.52 4.26
N MET A 201 7.85 -5.65 5.24
CA MET A 201 8.85 -5.04 6.13
C MET A 201 9.60 -6.07 7.00
N TYR A 202 8.91 -7.15 7.36
CA TYR A 202 9.47 -8.26 8.15
C TYR A 202 9.92 -9.45 7.28
N SER A 203 10.13 -9.23 6.00
CA SER A 203 10.67 -10.21 5.06
C SER A 203 11.98 -9.72 4.45
N ALA A 204 12.87 -10.65 4.10
CA ALA A 204 14.13 -10.31 3.47
C ALA A 204 14.55 -11.35 2.43
N GLU A 205 15.30 -10.92 1.43
CA GLU A 205 15.86 -11.76 0.39
C GLU A 205 17.31 -11.37 0.12
N LEU A 206 18.17 -12.38 0.01
CA LEU A 206 19.55 -12.24 -0.48
C LEU A 206 19.72 -13.13 -1.71
N SER A 207 20.17 -12.52 -2.81
CA SER A 207 20.35 -13.21 -4.09
C SER A 207 21.83 -13.32 -4.45
N ILE A 208 22.19 -14.40 -5.12
CA ILE A 208 23.51 -14.53 -5.76
C ILE A 208 23.82 -13.33 -6.67
N PHE A 209 22.80 -12.75 -7.31
CA PHE A 209 22.96 -11.61 -8.20
C PHE A 209 23.42 -10.35 -7.49
N ASP A 210 23.05 -10.16 -6.22
CA ASP A 210 23.53 -9.05 -5.39
C ASP A 210 25.06 -9.13 -5.23
N PHE A 211 25.56 -10.33 -4.91
CA PHE A 211 26.98 -10.58 -4.73
C PHE A 211 27.78 -10.59 -6.05
N LEU A 212 27.18 -11.08 -7.14
CA LEU A 212 27.77 -11.01 -8.48
C LEU A 212 27.92 -9.55 -8.95
N LYS A 213 26.88 -8.73 -8.74
CA LYS A 213 26.93 -7.29 -9.04
C LYS A 213 28.01 -6.60 -8.21
N LEU A 214 28.04 -6.86 -6.90
CA LEU A 214 29.06 -6.36 -6.00
C LEU A 214 30.47 -6.75 -6.48
N LYS A 215 30.72 -8.02 -6.80
CA LYS A 215 32.01 -8.50 -7.30
C LYS A 215 32.45 -7.75 -8.56
N LYS A 216 31.54 -7.47 -9.49
CA LYS A 216 31.82 -6.75 -10.74
C LYS A 216 32.22 -5.29 -10.49
N GLU A 217 31.60 -4.64 -9.50
CA GLU A 217 31.79 -3.22 -9.19
C GLU A 217 32.82 -2.96 -8.07
N MET A 218 33.45 -4.01 -7.53
CA MET A 218 34.40 -4.00 -6.43
C MET A 218 35.90 -3.80 -6.80
N PRO A 219 36.35 -3.54 -8.04
CA PRO A 219 37.79 -3.41 -8.32
C PRO A 219 38.50 -2.37 -7.46
N ASN A 220 37.78 -1.31 -7.07
CA ASN A 220 38.31 -0.16 -6.32
C ASN A 220 38.32 -0.35 -4.80
N ILE A 221 37.70 -1.42 -4.25
CA ILE A 221 37.69 -1.69 -2.81
C ILE A 221 39.01 -2.39 -2.43
N ASN A 222 39.82 -1.75 -1.60
CA ASN A 222 41.14 -2.26 -1.19
C ASN A 222 41.06 -3.30 -0.03
N SER A 223 39.93 -3.97 0.15
CA SER A 223 39.76 -5.01 1.16
C SER A 223 39.77 -6.43 0.56
N ARG A 224 40.93 -7.11 0.71
CA ARG A 224 41.07 -8.52 0.29
C ARG A 224 40.05 -9.42 0.99
N LYS A 225 39.71 -9.13 2.26
CA LYS A 225 38.78 -9.94 3.05
C LYS A 225 37.36 -9.84 2.49
N ILE A 226 36.86 -8.64 2.16
CA ILE A 226 35.54 -8.46 1.54
C ILE A 226 35.46 -9.18 0.20
N LYS A 227 36.51 -9.05 -0.63
CA LYS A 227 36.58 -9.76 -1.93
C LYS A 227 36.52 -11.28 -1.75
N SER A 228 37.24 -11.80 -0.77
CA SER A 228 37.24 -13.24 -0.45
C SER A 228 35.86 -13.70 0.03
N LEU A 229 35.23 -12.97 0.95
CA LEU A 229 33.89 -13.30 1.46
C LEU A 229 32.81 -13.23 0.38
N THR A 230 32.85 -12.20 -0.47
CA THR A 230 31.94 -12.09 -1.61
C THR A 230 32.06 -13.29 -2.56
N ASN A 231 33.30 -13.76 -2.81
CA ASN A 231 33.49 -14.97 -3.63
C ASN A 231 32.96 -16.24 -2.92
N LYS A 232 33.22 -16.41 -1.62
CA LYS A 232 32.70 -17.52 -0.83
C LYS A 232 31.16 -17.57 -0.84
N LEU A 233 30.50 -16.41 -0.69
CA LEU A 233 29.05 -16.31 -0.75
C LEU A 233 28.51 -16.68 -2.15
N ILE A 234 29.19 -16.21 -3.22
CA ILE A 234 28.83 -16.60 -4.60
C ILE A 234 29.00 -18.12 -4.80
N ASP A 235 30.11 -18.68 -4.34
CA ASP A 235 30.39 -20.11 -4.46
C ASP A 235 29.39 -20.92 -3.64
N TYR A 236 29.01 -20.48 -2.44
CA TYR A 236 27.97 -21.09 -1.62
C TYR A 236 26.67 -21.28 -2.39
N PHE A 237 26.14 -20.21 -3.01
CA PHE A 237 24.91 -20.30 -3.80
C PHE A 237 25.06 -21.23 -5.02
N LYS A 238 26.22 -21.22 -5.69
CA LYS A 238 26.48 -22.07 -6.86
C LYS A 238 26.59 -23.54 -6.51
N ASP A 239 27.18 -23.84 -5.34
CA ASP A 239 27.45 -25.20 -4.93
C ASP A 239 26.25 -25.83 -4.21
N TYR A 240 25.32 -24.99 -3.68
CA TYR A 240 24.13 -25.49 -3.00
C TYR A 240 23.17 -26.15 -3.99
N GLU A 241 22.98 -27.46 -3.84
CA GLU A 241 22.10 -28.26 -4.69
C GLU A 241 20.67 -28.22 -4.20
N CYS A 242 19.73 -27.90 -5.10
CA CYS A 242 18.32 -27.80 -4.78
C CYS A 242 17.54 -28.91 -5.53
N SER A 243 16.69 -29.61 -4.80
CA SER A 243 15.85 -30.69 -5.36
C SER A 243 14.61 -30.21 -6.09
N SER A 244 14.24 -28.93 -5.90
CA SER A 244 13.05 -28.28 -6.47
C SER A 244 13.27 -26.78 -6.61
N ASP A 245 12.35 -26.08 -7.30
CA ASP A 245 12.42 -24.62 -7.46
C ASP A 245 12.33 -23.85 -6.14
N HIS A 246 11.76 -24.45 -5.09
CA HIS A 246 11.71 -23.93 -3.72
C HIS A 246 12.08 -25.04 -2.74
N VAL A 247 13.10 -24.81 -1.91
CA VAL A 247 13.55 -25.75 -0.88
C VAL A 247 13.31 -25.14 0.49
N GLU A 248 12.32 -25.67 1.21
CA GLU A 248 12.02 -25.23 2.59
C GLU A 248 13.18 -25.57 3.53
N LEU A 249 13.41 -24.69 4.50
CA LEU A 249 14.42 -24.81 5.54
C LEU A 249 13.75 -24.60 6.90
N GLU A 250 14.32 -25.16 7.96
CA GLU A 250 13.89 -24.86 9.34
C GLU A 250 14.39 -23.50 9.81
N CYS A 251 15.57 -23.09 9.37
CA CYS A 251 16.20 -21.82 9.67
C CYS A 251 17.22 -21.46 8.57
N VAL A 252 17.83 -20.29 8.68
CA VAL A 252 19.00 -19.95 7.85
C VAL A 252 20.13 -20.92 8.19
N PRO A 253 20.82 -21.54 7.21
CA PRO A 253 21.96 -22.41 7.48
C PRO A 253 23.08 -21.69 8.25
N ASP A 254 23.59 -22.30 9.31
CA ASP A 254 24.58 -21.70 10.22
C ASP A 254 25.84 -21.21 9.48
N ASP A 255 26.33 -21.99 8.53
CA ASP A 255 27.50 -21.66 7.72
C ASP A 255 27.27 -20.43 6.82
N LEU A 256 26.06 -20.25 6.33
CA LEU A 256 25.67 -19.04 5.56
C LEU A 256 25.55 -17.84 6.50
N GLU A 257 24.90 -18.00 7.65
CA GLU A 257 24.72 -16.95 8.65
C GLU A 257 26.08 -16.44 9.17
N ASP A 258 27.02 -17.33 9.45
CA ASP A 258 28.40 -16.99 9.84
C ASP A 258 29.12 -16.17 8.77
N MET A 259 29.02 -16.57 7.48
CA MET A 259 29.62 -15.84 6.37
C MET A 259 29.00 -14.46 6.19
N LEU A 260 27.68 -14.34 6.32
CA LEU A 260 26.97 -13.05 6.21
C LEU A 260 27.32 -12.13 7.38
N SER A 261 27.42 -12.68 8.58
CA SER A 261 27.82 -11.94 9.79
C SER A 261 29.26 -11.43 9.68
N GLU A 262 30.21 -12.27 9.22
CA GLU A 262 31.57 -11.81 8.94
C GLU A 262 31.61 -10.74 7.84
N PHE A 263 30.81 -10.91 6.78
CA PHE A 263 30.69 -9.89 5.71
C PHE A 263 30.22 -8.55 6.29
N LEU A 264 29.17 -8.55 7.11
CA LEU A 264 28.60 -7.36 7.71
C LEU A 264 29.63 -6.61 8.59
N GLU A 265 30.34 -7.32 9.45
CA GLU A 265 31.38 -6.73 10.31
C GLU A 265 32.54 -6.11 9.51
N ARG A 266 32.97 -6.81 8.44
CA ARG A 266 34.01 -6.28 7.56
C ARG A 266 33.51 -5.09 6.73
N ALA A 267 32.26 -5.12 6.27
CA ALA A 267 31.64 -4.04 5.53
C ALA A 267 31.52 -2.78 6.39
N LYS A 268 31.11 -2.89 7.67
CA LYS A 268 31.13 -1.76 8.62
C LYS A 268 32.51 -1.11 8.73
N THR A 269 33.56 -1.94 8.81
CA THR A 269 34.94 -1.45 8.85
C THR A 269 35.31 -0.69 7.57
N VAL A 270 34.96 -1.22 6.39
CA VAL A 270 35.25 -0.55 5.10
C VAL A 270 34.50 0.77 4.99
N ILE A 271 33.20 0.81 5.36
CA ILE A 271 32.40 2.04 5.35
C ILE A 271 33.02 3.11 6.25
N LYS A 272 33.53 2.73 7.42
CA LYS A 272 34.11 3.63 8.39
C LYS A 272 35.51 4.14 7.98
N ASP A 273 36.40 3.23 7.58
CA ASP A 273 37.82 3.53 7.41
C ASP A 273 38.17 3.95 5.97
N PHE A 274 37.34 3.53 5.00
CA PHE A 274 37.58 3.78 3.57
C PHE A 274 36.32 4.29 2.84
N PRO A 275 35.65 5.35 3.31
CA PRO A 275 34.38 5.80 2.77
C PRO A 275 34.42 6.14 1.28
N LYS A 276 35.57 6.60 0.77
CA LYS A 276 35.76 6.94 -0.66
C LYS A 276 35.80 5.72 -1.59
N GLU A 277 36.02 4.54 -1.06
CA GLU A 277 36.03 3.27 -1.81
C GLU A 277 34.65 2.62 -1.90
N VAL A 278 33.70 3.09 -1.08
CA VAL A 278 32.32 2.57 -1.00
C VAL A 278 31.51 3.16 -2.15
N ASN A 279 30.80 2.30 -2.88
CA ASN A 279 29.84 2.71 -3.92
C ASN A 279 28.40 2.32 -3.54
N ASP A 280 27.42 2.76 -4.31
CA ASP A 280 26.00 2.48 -4.03
C ASP A 280 25.69 0.98 -4.01
N THR A 281 26.30 0.19 -4.89
CA THR A 281 26.12 -1.28 -4.90
C THR A 281 26.66 -1.92 -3.63
N PHE A 282 27.77 -1.44 -3.09
CA PHE A 282 28.29 -1.93 -1.82
C PHE A 282 27.32 -1.62 -0.67
N LEU A 283 26.81 -0.39 -0.63
CA LEU A 283 25.82 0.02 0.38
C LEU A 283 24.51 -0.77 0.24
N ASP A 284 24.05 -1.02 -0.98
CA ASP A 284 22.85 -1.83 -1.22
C ASP A 284 22.99 -3.25 -0.63
N VAL A 285 24.12 -3.91 -0.92
CA VAL A 285 24.37 -5.26 -0.38
C VAL A 285 24.56 -5.21 1.13
N TYR A 286 25.29 -4.22 1.65
CA TYR A 286 25.44 -4.03 3.09
C TYR A 286 24.10 -3.90 3.80
N PHE A 287 23.19 -3.04 3.31
CA PHE A 287 21.88 -2.86 3.91
C PHE A 287 20.99 -4.10 3.77
N LYS A 288 21.04 -4.81 2.64
CA LYS A 288 20.32 -6.07 2.45
C LYS A 288 20.78 -7.13 3.44
N VAL A 289 22.10 -7.32 3.59
CA VAL A 289 22.65 -8.28 4.55
C VAL A 289 22.29 -7.88 5.98
N ASN A 290 22.41 -6.59 6.31
CA ASN A 290 22.03 -6.07 7.61
C ASN A 290 20.55 -6.31 7.93
N SER A 291 19.65 -6.01 7.00
CA SER A 291 18.21 -6.25 7.17
C SER A 291 17.92 -7.74 7.30
N PHE A 292 18.58 -8.60 6.53
CA PHE A 292 18.39 -10.05 6.57
C PHE A 292 18.78 -10.64 7.92
N LEU A 293 19.93 -10.25 8.47
CA LEU A 293 20.43 -10.76 9.76
C LEU A 293 19.72 -10.17 10.98
N ASN A 294 19.16 -8.97 10.86
CA ASN A 294 18.52 -8.27 11.99
C ASN A 294 16.98 -8.38 11.96
N LEU A 295 16.40 -9.24 11.13
CA LEU A 295 14.98 -9.55 11.26
C LEU A 295 14.69 -10.14 12.64
N PRO A 296 13.61 -9.70 13.33
CA PRO A 296 13.23 -10.30 14.60
C PRO A 296 12.83 -11.76 14.41
N GLN A 297 13.73 -12.68 14.74
CA GLN A 297 13.53 -14.14 14.60
C GLN A 297 13.05 -14.80 15.90
N GLU A 298 12.51 -14.02 16.83
CA GLU A 298 12.03 -14.51 18.14
C GLU A 298 10.89 -15.53 18.04
N ASP A 299 10.28 -15.66 16.86
CA ASP A 299 9.09 -16.48 16.62
C ASP A 299 9.19 -17.19 15.28
N THR A 300 9.90 -18.32 15.29
CA THR A 300 10.21 -19.10 14.08
C THR A 300 8.94 -19.55 13.33
N ASP A 301 7.83 -19.79 14.04
CA ASP A 301 6.58 -20.26 13.45
C ASP A 301 5.90 -19.20 12.55
N ASN A 302 6.25 -17.93 12.74
CA ASN A 302 5.73 -16.83 11.93
C ASN A 302 6.55 -16.57 10.66
N PHE A 303 7.62 -17.33 10.43
CA PHE A 303 8.49 -17.17 9.27
C PHE A 303 8.61 -18.45 8.48
N ALA A 304 8.74 -18.29 7.18
CA ALA A 304 9.21 -19.37 6.31
C ALA A 304 10.60 -19.03 5.78
N TYR A 305 11.49 -20.01 5.84
CA TYR A 305 12.85 -19.93 5.32
C TYR A 305 12.96 -20.87 4.12
N TYR A 306 13.45 -20.38 3.00
CA TYR A 306 13.58 -21.25 1.83
C TYR A 306 14.57 -20.68 0.81
N PHE A 307 15.20 -21.61 0.05
CA PHE A 307 15.90 -21.24 -1.17
C PHE A 307 14.93 -21.17 -2.34
N VAL A 308 15.12 -20.15 -3.19
CA VAL A 308 14.59 -20.10 -4.55
C VAL A 308 15.68 -20.63 -5.48
N ALA A 309 15.34 -21.58 -6.33
CA ALA A 309 16.29 -22.27 -7.19
C ALA A 309 15.90 -22.18 -8.66
N SER A 310 16.88 -22.39 -9.53
CA SER A 310 16.70 -22.64 -10.95
C SER A 310 17.77 -23.60 -11.44
N GLU A 311 17.40 -24.53 -12.31
CA GLU A 311 18.31 -25.53 -12.86
C GLU A 311 19.08 -26.33 -11.76
N GLY A 312 18.41 -26.59 -10.62
CA GLY A 312 18.97 -27.35 -9.51
C GLY A 312 19.98 -26.61 -8.62
N LYS A 313 20.16 -25.30 -8.81
CA LYS A 313 21.08 -24.46 -8.01
C LYS A 313 20.35 -23.32 -7.33
N ALA A 314 20.80 -22.96 -6.12
CA ALA A 314 20.22 -21.84 -5.37
C ALA A 314 20.50 -20.50 -6.07
N LEU A 315 19.46 -19.70 -6.24
CA LEU A 315 19.54 -18.32 -6.74
C LEU A 315 19.42 -17.29 -5.63
N SER A 316 18.54 -17.53 -4.66
CA SER A 316 18.38 -16.66 -3.48
C SER A 316 17.92 -17.45 -2.27
N ILE A 317 18.15 -16.87 -1.10
CA ILE A 317 17.54 -17.29 0.16
C ILE A 317 16.56 -16.24 0.61
N LYS A 318 15.38 -16.68 1.05
CA LYS A 318 14.32 -15.81 1.56
C LYS A 318 13.92 -16.15 2.97
N ILE A 319 13.65 -15.09 3.73
CA ILE A 319 12.91 -15.12 5.00
C ILE A 319 11.59 -14.39 4.72
N THR A 320 10.49 -15.11 4.82
CA THR A 320 9.15 -14.56 4.54
C THR A 320 8.32 -14.54 5.80
N CYS A 321 7.87 -13.37 6.22
CA CYS A 321 6.92 -13.23 7.32
C CYS A 321 5.54 -13.72 6.86
N LEU A 322 4.99 -14.72 7.56
CA LEU A 322 3.68 -15.30 7.26
C LEU A 322 2.55 -14.57 7.97
N ASP A 323 2.79 -14.14 9.22
CA ASP A 323 1.84 -13.44 10.05
C ASP A 323 2.39 -12.12 10.59
N SER A 324 1.72 -11.02 10.25
CA SER A 324 2.08 -9.66 10.71
C SER A 324 1.32 -9.19 11.94
N ARG A 325 0.30 -9.92 12.41
CA ARG A 325 -0.62 -9.51 13.50
C ARG A 325 0.12 -9.12 14.77
N ARG A 326 1.10 -9.95 15.17
CA ARG A 326 1.91 -9.72 16.37
C ARG A 326 2.70 -8.42 16.30
N TYR A 327 3.31 -8.14 15.15
CA TYR A 327 4.13 -6.94 14.95
C TYR A 327 3.27 -5.68 14.93
N ILE A 328 2.12 -5.73 14.26
CA ILE A 328 1.14 -4.62 14.27
C ILE A 328 0.67 -4.36 15.69
N ARG A 329 0.29 -5.41 16.45
CA ARG A 329 -0.15 -5.28 17.84
C ARG A 329 0.93 -4.72 18.75
N ARG A 330 2.18 -5.20 18.61
CA ARG A 330 3.34 -4.72 19.39
C ARG A 330 3.59 -3.24 19.18
N GLN A 331 3.63 -2.78 17.92
CA GLN A 331 3.85 -1.37 17.61
C GLN A 331 2.67 -0.50 18.05
N THR A 332 1.45 -0.96 17.83
CA THR A 332 0.24 -0.25 18.25
C THR A 332 0.19 -0.04 19.78
N ALA A 333 0.65 -1.04 20.54
CA ALA A 333 0.68 -0.96 22.02
C ALA A 333 1.61 0.13 22.55
N MET A 334 2.55 0.64 21.75
CA MET A 334 3.40 1.77 22.12
C MET A 334 2.67 3.12 22.15
N PHE A 335 1.47 3.19 21.58
CA PHE A 335 0.65 4.39 21.53
C PHE A 335 -0.42 4.41 22.63
N SER A 336 -0.80 5.59 23.07
CA SER A 336 -1.88 5.73 24.05
C SER A 336 -3.24 5.39 23.45
N SER A 337 -3.44 5.70 22.17
CA SER A 337 -4.65 5.39 21.42
C SER A 337 -4.32 5.20 19.93
N ALA A 338 -5.04 4.32 19.25
CA ALA A 338 -4.88 4.08 17.81
C ALA A 338 -6.24 3.97 17.11
N LEU A 339 -6.34 4.51 15.90
CA LEU A 339 -7.51 4.37 15.02
C LEU A 339 -7.06 3.88 13.65
N PHE A 340 -7.51 2.69 13.30
CA PHE A 340 -7.34 2.11 11.97
C PHE A 340 -8.61 2.34 11.17
N PHE A 341 -8.49 2.96 10.00
CA PHE A 341 -9.66 3.23 9.17
C PHE A 341 -9.39 3.04 7.69
N SER A 342 -10.42 2.60 6.98
CA SER A 342 -10.38 2.38 5.54
C SER A 342 -11.76 2.48 4.92
N ALA A 343 -11.82 2.54 3.60
CA ALA A 343 -13.06 2.39 2.84
C ALA A 343 -13.47 0.92 2.69
N THR A 344 -12.56 0.00 2.88
CA THR A 344 -12.72 -1.42 2.62
C THR A 344 -12.01 -2.24 3.69
N LEU A 345 -12.73 -2.64 4.74
CA LEU A 345 -12.28 -3.60 5.76
C LEU A 345 -13.20 -4.83 5.78
N SER A 346 -13.78 -5.19 4.64
CA SER A 346 -14.65 -6.35 4.50
C SER A 346 -13.91 -7.55 3.89
N PRO A 347 -14.05 -8.78 4.46
CA PRO A 347 -14.84 -9.13 5.65
C PRO A 347 -14.23 -8.53 6.94
N HIS A 348 -15.09 -8.04 7.84
CA HIS A 348 -14.67 -7.29 9.01
C HIS A 348 -13.74 -8.09 9.92
N ASN A 349 -14.17 -9.29 10.36
CA ASN A 349 -13.39 -10.13 11.26
C ASN A 349 -12.00 -10.45 10.71
N PHE A 350 -11.89 -10.68 9.41
CA PHE A 350 -10.61 -10.91 8.73
C PHE A 350 -9.66 -9.72 8.89
N TYR A 351 -10.13 -8.49 8.59
CA TYR A 351 -9.25 -7.32 8.67
C TYR A 351 -8.95 -6.90 10.11
N ILE A 352 -9.93 -7.02 11.03
CA ILE A 352 -9.71 -6.73 12.45
C ILE A 352 -8.62 -7.66 13.00
N ASP A 353 -8.72 -8.97 12.72
CA ASP A 353 -7.72 -9.97 13.11
C ASP A 353 -6.34 -9.63 12.53
N LEU A 354 -6.23 -9.41 11.22
CA LEU A 354 -4.96 -9.05 10.58
C LEU A 354 -4.34 -7.74 11.10
N LEU A 355 -5.16 -6.81 11.58
CA LEU A 355 -4.72 -5.55 12.19
C LEU A 355 -4.41 -5.69 13.68
N GLY A 356 -4.43 -6.92 14.21
CA GLY A 356 -4.08 -7.24 15.59
C GLY A 356 -5.22 -7.08 16.60
N GLY A 357 -6.47 -6.91 16.14
CA GLY A 357 -7.67 -6.90 16.97
C GLY A 357 -8.20 -8.30 17.28
N ASN A 358 -9.39 -8.35 17.86
CA ASN A 358 -10.16 -9.55 18.19
C ASN A 358 -11.66 -9.21 18.21
N ASP A 359 -12.51 -10.18 18.57
CA ASP A 359 -13.97 -10.03 18.61
C ASP A 359 -14.47 -8.99 19.62
N GLU A 360 -13.66 -8.63 20.63
CA GLU A 360 -13.98 -7.60 21.63
C GLU A 360 -13.50 -6.20 21.23
N SER A 361 -12.90 -6.06 20.04
CA SER A 361 -12.34 -4.79 19.57
C SER A 361 -13.41 -3.75 19.30
N ASN A 362 -13.10 -2.48 19.57
CA ASN A 362 -13.99 -1.37 19.23
C ASN A 362 -14.07 -1.20 17.72
N THR A 363 -15.25 -1.36 17.15
CA THR A 363 -15.48 -1.32 15.71
C THR A 363 -16.62 -0.37 15.35
N LEU A 364 -16.49 0.29 14.19
CA LEU A 364 -17.54 1.10 13.60
C LEU A 364 -17.64 0.80 12.11
N TYR A 365 -18.83 0.42 11.67
CA TYR A 365 -19.14 0.16 10.26
C TYR A 365 -20.18 1.16 9.80
N LEU A 366 -19.79 2.03 8.87
CA LEU A 366 -20.69 3.04 8.34
C LEU A 366 -21.21 2.61 6.96
N PRO A 367 -22.53 2.71 6.73
CA PRO A 367 -23.08 2.46 5.42
C PRO A 367 -22.63 3.55 4.43
N SER A 368 -22.76 3.24 3.12
CA SER A 368 -22.53 4.26 2.10
C SER A 368 -23.46 5.47 2.31
N PRO A 369 -22.93 6.70 2.31
CA PRO A 369 -23.74 7.91 2.47
C PRO A 369 -24.56 8.23 1.22
N PHE A 370 -24.36 7.47 0.14
CA PHE A 370 -24.96 7.75 -1.15
C PHE A 370 -26.24 6.94 -1.33
N ALA A 371 -27.24 7.56 -1.94
CA ALA A 371 -28.53 6.96 -2.19
C ALA A 371 -28.40 5.70 -3.07
N LEU A 372 -29.13 4.64 -2.72
CA LEU A 372 -29.09 3.36 -3.46
C LEU A 372 -29.54 3.53 -4.92
N GLU A 373 -30.50 4.40 -5.16
CA GLU A 373 -30.97 4.74 -6.52
C GLU A 373 -29.91 5.42 -7.40
N ASN A 374 -28.80 5.84 -6.84
CA ASN A 374 -27.69 6.42 -7.61
C ASN A 374 -26.71 5.36 -8.13
N ARG A 375 -26.89 4.08 -7.77
CA ARG A 375 -26.06 3.00 -8.27
C ARG A 375 -26.90 1.86 -8.83
N LEU A 376 -26.40 1.22 -9.86
CA LEU A 376 -26.88 -0.08 -10.33
C LEU A 376 -25.72 -1.07 -10.20
N VAL A 377 -25.91 -2.12 -9.41
CA VAL A 377 -24.94 -3.21 -9.27
C VAL A 377 -25.51 -4.45 -9.93
N MET A 378 -24.81 -4.98 -10.92
CA MET A 378 -25.21 -6.19 -11.63
C MET A 378 -24.13 -7.27 -11.50
N VAL A 379 -24.57 -8.53 -11.45
CA VAL A 379 -23.68 -9.71 -11.36
C VAL A 379 -23.98 -10.65 -12.52
N ASP A 380 -23.06 -10.76 -13.48
CA ASP A 380 -23.12 -11.80 -14.51
C ASP A 380 -22.27 -13.00 -14.09
N GLY A 381 -22.92 -13.98 -13.51
CA GLY A 381 -22.31 -15.24 -13.09
C GLY A 381 -22.35 -16.35 -14.13
N ASN A 382 -22.74 -16.09 -15.39
CA ASN A 382 -22.71 -17.09 -16.47
C ASN A 382 -21.36 -17.13 -17.18
N ILE A 383 -20.61 -16.03 -17.16
CA ILE A 383 -19.32 -15.91 -17.82
C ILE A 383 -18.22 -16.44 -16.89
N SER A 384 -17.52 -17.48 -17.31
CA SER A 384 -16.37 -18.01 -16.57
C SER A 384 -15.09 -17.29 -16.94
N THR A 385 -14.35 -16.75 -15.95
CA THR A 385 -13.04 -16.14 -16.15
C THR A 385 -11.89 -16.99 -15.59
N TYR A 386 -12.15 -18.27 -15.27
CA TYR A 386 -11.09 -19.22 -14.97
C TYR A 386 -10.07 -19.28 -16.13
N TYR A 387 -8.80 -19.45 -15.81
CA TYR A 387 -7.72 -19.42 -16.81
C TYR A 387 -8.00 -20.30 -18.03
N LYS A 388 -8.51 -21.52 -17.83
CA LYS A 388 -8.88 -22.47 -18.88
C LYS A 388 -10.04 -22.03 -19.77
N ASP A 389 -10.90 -21.12 -19.29
CA ASP A 389 -12.13 -20.70 -19.97
C ASP A 389 -11.98 -19.33 -20.64
N ARG A 390 -10.87 -18.61 -20.40
CA ARG A 390 -10.68 -17.21 -20.83
C ARG A 390 -10.85 -17.01 -22.34
N GLU A 391 -10.34 -17.92 -23.15
CA GLU A 391 -10.48 -17.81 -24.62
C GLU A 391 -11.95 -17.90 -25.08
N ARG A 392 -12.74 -18.73 -24.41
CA ARG A 392 -14.18 -18.91 -24.74
C ARG A 392 -15.01 -17.72 -24.28
N SER A 393 -14.68 -17.11 -23.15
CA SER A 393 -15.43 -16.01 -22.56
C SER A 393 -15.18 -14.65 -23.23
N LEU A 394 -14.12 -14.49 -24.02
CA LEU A 394 -13.75 -13.20 -24.64
C LEU A 394 -14.91 -12.54 -25.42
N LYS A 395 -15.63 -13.32 -26.25
CA LYS A 395 -16.72 -12.79 -27.08
C LYS A 395 -17.92 -12.36 -26.22
N GLU A 396 -18.24 -13.11 -25.18
CA GLU A 396 -19.34 -12.80 -24.25
C GLU A 396 -19.01 -11.56 -23.42
N ILE A 397 -17.78 -11.42 -22.94
CA ILE A 397 -17.28 -10.22 -22.25
C ILE A 397 -17.33 -9.00 -23.17
N ALA A 398 -16.83 -9.12 -24.42
CA ALA A 398 -16.87 -8.00 -25.35
C ALA A 398 -18.31 -7.57 -25.66
N LYS A 399 -19.23 -8.52 -25.83
CA LYS A 399 -20.67 -8.26 -26.02
C LYS A 399 -21.27 -7.56 -24.80
N LEU A 400 -20.98 -8.04 -23.59
CA LEU A 400 -21.45 -7.43 -22.33
C LEU A 400 -20.96 -5.98 -22.19
N ILE A 401 -19.69 -5.72 -22.44
CA ILE A 401 -19.12 -4.37 -22.41
C ILE A 401 -19.91 -3.47 -23.36
N VAL A 402 -20.10 -3.88 -24.62
CA VAL A 402 -20.82 -3.07 -25.63
C VAL A 402 -22.27 -2.81 -25.18
N GLU A 403 -22.99 -3.86 -24.71
CA GLU A 403 -24.39 -3.74 -24.29
C GLU A 403 -24.56 -2.75 -23.13
N VAL A 404 -23.64 -2.73 -22.18
CA VAL A 404 -23.68 -1.81 -21.03
C VAL A 404 -23.31 -0.36 -21.45
N VAL A 405 -22.17 -0.19 -22.14
CA VAL A 405 -21.64 1.17 -22.39
C VAL A 405 -22.41 1.94 -23.48
N LYS A 406 -23.15 1.25 -24.35
CA LYS A 406 -23.98 1.92 -25.39
C LYS A 406 -25.23 2.61 -24.82
N GLN A 407 -25.66 2.27 -23.60
CA GLN A 407 -26.89 2.80 -23.01
C GLN A 407 -26.75 4.26 -22.56
N LYS A 408 -25.52 4.70 -22.27
CA LYS A 408 -25.23 6.08 -21.86
C LYS A 408 -23.88 6.53 -22.39
N VAL A 409 -23.84 7.65 -23.12
CA VAL A 409 -22.56 8.29 -23.46
C VAL A 409 -21.90 8.74 -22.17
N GLY A 410 -20.66 8.26 -21.95
CA GLY A 410 -19.93 8.51 -20.71
C GLY A 410 -18.58 7.81 -20.69
N ASN A 411 -17.94 7.87 -19.54
CA ASN A 411 -16.64 7.26 -19.31
C ASN A 411 -16.79 6.01 -18.45
N TYR A 412 -16.17 4.92 -18.87
CA TYR A 412 -16.24 3.62 -18.21
C TYR A 412 -14.85 3.04 -18.00
N PHE A 413 -14.66 2.29 -16.92
CA PHE A 413 -13.50 1.44 -16.73
C PHE A 413 -13.89 -0.03 -16.84
N VAL A 414 -13.06 -0.81 -17.51
CA VAL A 414 -13.12 -2.27 -17.55
C VAL A 414 -11.85 -2.80 -16.92
N PHE A 415 -12.00 -3.46 -15.79
CA PHE A 415 -10.90 -4.02 -15.01
C PHE A 415 -10.64 -5.47 -15.39
N PHE A 416 -9.42 -5.77 -15.80
CA PHE A 416 -8.98 -7.11 -16.19
C PHE A 416 -7.99 -7.70 -15.19
N PRO A 417 -7.98 -9.03 -14.99
CA PRO A 417 -7.05 -9.69 -14.08
C PRO A 417 -5.62 -9.81 -14.62
N SER A 418 -5.41 -9.60 -15.92
CA SER A 418 -4.07 -9.65 -16.55
C SER A 418 -4.02 -8.89 -17.86
N TYR A 419 -2.83 -8.41 -18.22
CA TYR A 419 -2.59 -7.73 -19.51
C TYR A 419 -2.93 -8.62 -20.71
N GLU A 420 -2.53 -9.89 -20.69
CA GLU A 420 -2.81 -10.82 -21.78
C GLU A 420 -4.32 -10.95 -22.07
N TYR A 421 -5.12 -11.07 -21.00
CA TYR A 421 -6.58 -11.19 -21.15
C TYR A 421 -7.21 -9.89 -21.64
N MET A 422 -6.71 -8.75 -21.16
CA MET A 422 -7.11 -7.43 -21.62
C MET A 422 -6.78 -7.21 -23.11
N GLU A 423 -5.55 -7.51 -23.52
CA GLU A 423 -5.08 -7.34 -24.90
C GLU A 423 -5.88 -8.23 -25.89
N LYS A 424 -6.15 -9.48 -25.50
CA LYS A 424 -7.01 -10.38 -26.28
C LYS A 424 -8.47 -9.88 -26.39
N CYS A 425 -9.02 -9.34 -25.31
CA CYS A 425 -10.34 -8.74 -25.37
C CYS A 425 -10.35 -7.48 -26.23
N TYR A 426 -9.33 -6.63 -26.12
CA TYR A 426 -9.18 -5.42 -26.91
C TYR A 426 -9.19 -5.68 -28.42
N SER A 427 -8.53 -6.73 -28.90
CA SER A 427 -8.49 -7.09 -30.31
C SER A 427 -9.87 -7.33 -30.96
N LEU A 428 -10.89 -7.65 -30.14
CA LEU A 428 -12.27 -7.79 -30.62
C LEU A 428 -12.96 -6.45 -30.91
N PHE A 429 -12.37 -5.34 -30.49
CA PHE A 429 -12.92 -3.98 -30.68
C PHE A 429 -12.25 -3.20 -31.82
N GLU A 430 -11.27 -3.74 -32.53
CA GLU A 430 -10.50 -3.06 -33.58
C GLU A 430 -11.39 -2.44 -34.67
N TYR A 431 -12.60 -2.96 -34.86
CA TYR A 431 -13.55 -2.49 -35.87
C TYR A 431 -14.74 -1.71 -35.30
N THR A 432 -14.71 -1.35 -34.01
CA THR A 432 -15.79 -0.64 -33.34
C THR A 432 -15.56 0.87 -33.40
N THR A 433 -16.33 1.59 -34.19
CA THR A 433 -16.12 3.04 -34.43
C THR A 433 -16.84 3.96 -33.45
N SER A 434 -17.81 3.46 -32.66
CA SER A 434 -18.67 4.26 -31.78
C SER A 434 -18.12 4.45 -30.36
N ILE A 435 -17.10 3.66 -29.97
CA ILE A 435 -16.52 3.63 -28.63
C ILE A 435 -15.02 3.91 -28.76
N ASP A 436 -14.51 4.86 -27.98
CA ASP A 436 -13.06 5.10 -27.86
C ASP A 436 -12.49 4.21 -26.76
N ILE A 437 -11.61 3.27 -27.08
CA ILE A 437 -10.98 2.39 -26.10
C ILE A 437 -9.55 2.81 -25.88
N LEU A 438 -9.20 3.05 -24.62
CA LEU A 438 -7.87 3.36 -24.15
C LEU A 438 -7.37 2.19 -23.30
N THR A 439 -6.16 1.72 -23.55
CA THR A 439 -5.56 0.60 -22.81
C THR A 439 -4.43 1.05 -21.90
N GLN A 440 -4.35 0.47 -20.71
CA GLN A 440 -3.23 0.65 -19.80
C GLN A 440 -1.98 -0.08 -20.34
N ASN A 441 -0.88 0.63 -20.52
CA ASN A 441 0.42 0.04 -20.84
C ASN A 441 1.15 -0.47 -19.59
N ARG A 442 2.08 -1.44 -19.76
CA ARG A 442 2.78 -2.10 -18.64
C ARG A 442 3.67 -1.16 -17.83
N ASN A 443 4.37 -0.23 -18.47
CA ASN A 443 5.40 0.61 -17.84
C ASN A 443 5.11 2.11 -18.05
N MET A 444 3.87 2.54 -17.75
CA MET A 444 3.51 3.95 -17.87
C MET A 444 4.27 4.81 -16.85
N ASP A 445 4.93 5.85 -17.32
CA ASP A 445 5.49 6.90 -16.47
C ASP A 445 4.39 7.84 -15.91
N ASN A 446 4.79 8.81 -15.09
CA ASN A 446 3.84 9.75 -14.48
C ASN A 446 3.15 10.65 -15.51
N TYR A 447 3.82 10.99 -16.59
CA TYR A 447 3.26 11.80 -17.67
C TYR A 447 2.22 11.01 -18.47
N GLU A 448 2.54 9.79 -18.85
CA GLU A 448 1.63 8.89 -19.55
C GLU A 448 0.39 8.57 -18.71
N ARG A 449 0.55 8.35 -17.39
CA ARG A 449 -0.58 8.19 -16.45
C ARG A 449 -1.49 9.41 -16.42
N SER A 450 -0.90 10.60 -16.34
CA SER A 450 -1.63 11.86 -16.33
C SER A 450 -2.42 12.05 -17.64
N ASN A 451 -1.80 11.77 -18.79
CA ASN A 451 -2.43 11.84 -20.10
C ASN A 451 -3.58 10.85 -20.24
N PHE A 452 -3.39 9.60 -19.80
CA PHE A 452 -4.44 8.59 -19.80
C PHE A 452 -5.67 9.09 -19.00
N LEU A 453 -5.46 9.57 -17.77
CA LEU A 453 -6.55 10.08 -16.92
C LEU A 453 -7.20 11.36 -17.46
N SER A 454 -6.44 12.21 -18.14
CA SER A 454 -6.96 13.45 -18.75
C SER A 454 -7.88 13.20 -19.94
N SER A 455 -7.83 12.00 -20.51
CA SER A 455 -8.72 11.59 -21.60
C SER A 455 -10.17 11.35 -21.13
N PHE A 456 -10.37 11.05 -19.84
CA PHE A 456 -11.68 10.89 -19.21
C PHE A 456 -12.22 12.26 -18.76
N LYS A 457 -12.87 12.94 -19.70
CA LYS A 457 -13.36 14.33 -19.53
C LYS A 457 -14.75 14.35 -18.93
N GLU A 458 -15.08 15.48 -18.31
CA GLU A 458 -16.46 15.79 -17.95
C GLU A 458 -17.31 16.04 -19.20
N ASN A 459 -18.59 15.67 -19.16
CA ASN A 459 -19.55 15.83 -20.25
C ASN A 459 -19.02 15.31 -21.61
N PRO A 460 -18.58 14.05 -21.70
CA PRO A 460 -18.00 13.52 -22.94
C PRO A 460 -19.04 13.44 -24.06
N LYS A 461 -18.62 13.79 -25.27
CA LYS A 461 -19.49 13.72 -26.47
C LYS A 461 -19.54 12.33 -27.10
N LYS A 462 -18.60 11.45 -26.71
CA LYS A 462 -18.47 10.07 -27.18
C LYS A 462 -18.08 9.20 -25.98
N THR A 463 -18.54 7.96 -26.00
CA THR A 463 -18.20 7.00 -24.95
C THR A 463 -16.71 6.67 -24.99
N THR A 464 -16.04 6.83 -23.85
CA THR A 464 -14.64 6.45 -23.64
C THR A 464 -14.56 5.29 -22.64
N VAL A 465 -13.87 4.22 -23.03
CA VAL A 465 -13.71 3.03 -22.18
C VAL A 465 -12.22 2.81 -21.89
N GLY A 466 -11.84 2.85 -20.63
CA GLY A 466 -10.49 2.53 -20.19
C GLY A 466 -10.37 1.05 -19.87
N PHE A 467 -9.55 0.31 -20.61
CA PHE A 467 -9.18 -1.07 -20.27
C PHE A 467 -7.96 -1.01 -19.35
N ILE A 468 -8.12 -1.47 -18.13
CA ILE A 468 -7.13 -1.33 -17.07
C ILE A 468 -6.95 -2.63 -16.28
N ILE A 469 -5.82 -2.74 -15.60
CA ILE A 469 -5.48 -3.94 -14.81
C ILE A 469 -5.92 -3.78 -13.36
N MET A 470 -6.60 -4.78 -12.85
CA MET A 470 -7.00 -4.85 -11.46
C MET A 470 -5.78 -4.91 -10.54
N GLY A 471 -5.80 -4.11 -9.46
CA GLY A 471 -4.63 -3.96 -8.57
C GLY A 471 -3.46 -3.21 -9.19
N GLY A 472 -3.62 -2.68 -10.42
CA GLY A 472 -2.63 -1.84 -11.10
C GLY A 472 -2.71 -0.36 -10.67
N ILE A 473 -1.90 0.45 -11.36
CA ILE A 473 -1.72 1.90 -11.06
C ILE A 473 -2.99 2.75 -11.12
N PHE A 474 -4.05 2.25 -11.77
CA PHE A 474 -5.35 2.92 -11.88
C PHE A 474 -6.44 2.31 -10.97
N SER A 475 -6.13 1.21 -10.26
CA SER A 475 -7.06 0.64 -9.28
C SER A 475 -7.09 1.43 -7.98
N GLU A 476 -6.02 2.20 -7.69
CA GLU A 476 -5.90 2.98 -6.47
C GLU A 476 -5.37 4.39 -6.76
N GLY A 477 -5.70 5.35 -5.88
CA GLY A 477 -5.08 6.68 -5.88
C GLY A 477 -5.49 7.62 -7.02
N ILE A 478 -6.48 7.28 -7.85
CA ILE A 478 -7.04 8.17 -8.87
C ILE A 478 -8.35 8.79 -8.40
N ASP A 479 -8.57 10.03 -8.80
CA ASP A 479 -9.75 10.81 -8.44
C ASP A 479 -10.43 11.32 -9.72
N LEU A 480 -11.40 10.53 -10.21
CA LEU A 480 -12.27 10.90 -11.32
C LEU A 480 -13.65 11.24 -10.74
N LEU A 481 -13.85 12.51 -10.40
CA LEU A 481 -15.09 13.01 -9.81
C LEU A 481 -16.16 13.22 -10.86
N SER A 482 -17.42 13.21 -10.43
CA SER A 482 -18.60 13.47 -11.25
C SER A 482 -18.71 12.49 -12.44
N ASP A 483 -19.11 12.94 -13.60
CA ASP A 483 -19.29 12.16 -14.82
C ASP A 483 -17.99 11.76 -15.56
N ARG A 484 -16.84 12.05 -14.94
CA ARG A 484 -15.55 11.55 -15.44
C ARG A 484 -15.40 10.03 -15.31
N LEU A 485 -16.26 9.35 -14.51
CA LEU A 485 -16.38 7.89 -14.47
C LEU A 485 -17.80 7.51 -14.03
N ILE A 486 -18.60 6.98 -14.96
CA ILE A 486 -20.00 6.60 -14.70
C ILE A 486 -20.23 5.09 -14.68
N GLY A 487 -19.21 4.28 -14.91
CA GLY A 487 -19.35 2.84 -14.81
C GLY A 487 -18.05 2.08 -14.66
N ALA A 488 -18.11 0.95 -13.97
CA ALA A 488 -17.03 0.00 -13.80
C ALA A 488 -17.51 -1.43 -14.12
N ILE A 489 -16.82 -2.11 -15.03
CA ILE A 489 -17.04 -3.51 -15.37
C ILE A 489 -15.83 -4.29 -14.86
N ILE A 490 -16.05 -5.24 -13.96
CA ILE A 490 -15.00 -5.94 -13.23
C ILE A 490 -14.96 -7.40 -13.69
N ILE A 491 -13.92 -7.75 -14.43
CA ILE A 491 -13.75 -9.08 -15.04
C ILE A 491 -12.96 -9.98 -14.09
N GLY A 492 -13.63 -10.95 -13.48
CA GLY A 492 -13.05 -11.90 -12.54
C GLY A 492 -13.09 -11.45 -11.09
N VAL A 493 -12.75 -12.38 -10.20
CA VAL A 493 -12.74 -12.17 -8.73
C VAL A 493 -11.39 -11.66 -8.21
N CYS A 494 -10.46 -11.30 -9.10
CA CYS A 494 -9.22 -10.59 -8.80
C CYS A 494 -8.28 -11.27 -7.80
N LEU A 495 -8.28 -12.59 -7.75
CA LEU A 495 -7.36 -13.33 -6.90
C LEU A 495 -5.92 -12.86 -7.09
N PRO A 496 -5.13 -12.73 -6.03
CA PRO A 496 -3.69 -12.58 -6.14
C PRO A 496 -3.08 -13.65 -7.05
N LYS A 497 -1.95 -13.31 -7.69
CA LYS A 497 -1.20 -14.30 -8.47
C LYS A 497 -0.84 -15.48 -7.58
N ILE A 498 -1.01 -16.70 -8.10
CA ILE A 498 -0.49 -17.89 -7.44
C ILE A 498 1.02 -17.73 -7.33
N SER A 499 1.53 -17.75 -6.11
CA SER A 499 2.94 -17.66 -5.79
C SER A 499 3.25 -18.58 -4.61
N TYR A 500 4.52 -18.96 -4.49
CA TYR A 500 4.96 -19.79 -3.38
C TYR A 500 4.69 -19.11 -2.03
N GLU A 501 4.91 -17.81 -1.93
CA GLU A 501 4.64 -17.03 -0.72
C GLU A 501 3.16 -17.04 -0.32
N ASN A 502 2.25 -16.88 -1.29
CA ASN A 502 0.82 -16.95 -1.02
C ASN A 502 0.39 -18.36 -0.61
N ASP A 503 1.01 -19.40 -1.18
CA ASP A 503 0.75 -20.79 -0.77
C ASP A 503 1.29 -21.09 0.64
N LEU A 504 2.41 -20.48 1.04
CA LEU A 504 2.92 -20.55 2.42
C LEU A 504 1.94 -19.86 3.40
N ILE A 505 1.44 -18.67 3.07
CA ILE A 505 0.42 -17.98 3.88
C ILE A 505 -0.85 -18.83 3.97
N LYS A 506 -1.30 -19.39 2.85
CA LYS A 506 -2.45 -20.30 2.83
C LYS A 506 -2.23 -21.52 3.76
N LYS A 507 -1.05 -22.12 3.74
CA LYS A 507 -0.69 -23.25 4.61
C LYS A 507 -0.69 -22.83 6.08
N HIS A 508 -0.09 -21.70 6.40
CA HIS A 508 -0.02 -21.15 7.75
C HIS A 508 -1.41 -20.83 8.33
N GLU A 509 -2.24 -20.09 7.60
CA GLU A 509 -3.59 -19.72 8.04
C GLU A 509 -4.60 -20.89 8.00
N GLY A 510 -4.30 -21.92 7.24
CA GLY A 510 -5.16 -23.09 7.01
C GLY A 510 -4.76 -24.32 7.82
N LEU A 511 -3.97 -24.18 8.90
CA LEU A 511 -3.53 -25.33 9.72
C LEU A 511 -4.70 -26.17 10.25
N GLU A 512 -5.81 -25.54 10.61
CA GLU A 512 -7.04 -26.20 11.10
C GLU A 512 -8.08 -26.42 10.00
N ASP A 513 -8.15 -25.54 9.00
CA ASP A 513 -9.10 -25.57 7.88
C ASP A 513 -8.50 -24.98 6.60
N SER A 514 -8.34 -25.82 5.58
CA SER A 514 -7.78 -25.42 4.28
C SER A 514 -8.59 -24.36 3.54
N ASP A 515 -9.91 -24.28 3.79
CA ASP A 515 -10.80 -23.26 3.21
C ASP A 515 -10.54 -21.89 3.85
N VAL A 516 -10.26 -21.85 5.15
CA VAL A 516 -9.86 -20.63 5.86
C VAL A 516 -8.57 -20.09 5.26
N GLY A 517 -7.54 -20.93 5.14
CA GLY A 517 -6.25 -20.53 4.55
C GLY A 517 -6.40 -20.00 3.12
N PHE A 518 -7.21 -20.64 2.29
CA PHE A 518 -7.47 -20.16 0.93
C PHE A 518 -8.21 -18.82 0.92
N ASN A 519 -9.14 -18.62 1.83
CA ASN A 519 -9.84 -17.35 1.96
C ASN A 519 -8.88 -16.22 2.35
N TYR A 520 -8.00 -16.44 3.32
CA TYR A 520 -7.02 -15.46 3.80
C TYR A 520 -5.99 -15.09 2.73
N ALA A 521 -5.43 -16.08 2.03
CA ALA A 521 -4.36 -15.83 1.05
C ALA A 521 -4.88 -15.29 -0.29
N TYR A 522 -6.10 -15.64 -0.70
CA TYR A 522 -6.56 -15.40 -2.05
C TYR A 522 -7.93 -14.71 -2.13
N VAL A 523 -8.98 -15.23 -1.48
CA VAL A 523 -10.36 -14.76 -1.70
C VAL A 523 -10.54 -13.34 -1.17
N TYR A 524 -10.23 -13.10 0.10
CA TYR A 524 -10.45 -11.81 0.74
C TYR A 524 -9.59 -10.68 0.17
N PRO A 525 -8.28 -10.88 -0.06
CA PRO A 525 -7.47 -9.89 -0.76
C PRO A 525 -7.95 -9.61 -2.19
N GLY A 526 -8.41 -10.65 -2.90
CA GLY A 526 -8.99 -10.51 -4.23
C GLY A 526 -10.28 -9.68 -4.21
N PHE A 527 -11.19 -10.02 -3.32
CA PHE A 527 -12.47 -9.33 -3.19
C PHE A 527 -12.30 -7.86 -2.75
N ASN A 528 -11.32 -7.56 -1.90
CA ASN A 528 -11.00 -6.17 -1.55
C ASN A 528 -10.64 -5.34 -2.80
N ARG A 529 -9.88 -5.90 -3.74
CA ARG A 529 -9.58 -5.23 -5.02
C ARG A 529 -10.84 -4.98 -5.85
N VAL A 530 -11.81 -5.91 -5.82
CA VAL A 530 -13.14 -5.72 -6.46
C VAL A 530 -13.85 -4.53 -5.83
N LEU A 531 -13.90 -4.45 -4.50
CA LEU A 531 -14.51 -3.33 -3.76
C LEU A 531 -13.84 -1.98 -4.07
N GLN A 532 -12.51 -1.96 -4.12
CA GLN A 532 -11.75 -0.76 -4.47
C GLN A 532 -12.05 -0.27 -5.88
N ALA A 533 -12.16 -1.19 -6.84
CA ALA A 533 -12.50 -0.87 -8.23
C ALA A 533 -13.93 -0.33 -8.35
N ALA A 534 -14.89 -0.99 -7.71
CA ALA A 534 -16.28 -0.56 -7.66
C ALA A 534 -16.46 0.80 -6.97
N GLY A 535 -15.72 1.04 -5.89
CA GLY A 535 -15.74 2.30 -5.13
C GLY A 535 -15.19 3.52 -5.89
N ARG A 536 -14.77 3.36 -7.15
CA ARG A 536 -14.38 4.46 -8.03
C ARG A 536 -15.56 5.17 -8.68
N VAL A 537 -16.70 4.50 -8.78
CA VAL A 537 -17.85 4.99 -9.55
C VAL A 537 -18.66 6.02 -8.77
N ILE A 538 -18.92 5.80 -7.49
CA ILE A 538 -19.72 6.71 -6.64
C ILE A 538 -18.83 7.32 -5.55
N ARG A 539 -18.63 8.65 -5.60
CA ARG A 539 -17.77 9.41 -4.68
C ARG A 539 -18.42 10.64 -4.08
N SER A 540 -19.51 11.07 -4.67
CA SER A 540 -20.29 12.21 -4.20
C SER A 540 -21.79 11.90 -4.26
N GLU A 541 -22.60 12.69 -3.56
CA GLU A 541 -24.06 12.58 -3.56
C GLU A 541 -24.69 12.78 -4.95
N LYS A 542 -23.94 13.38 -5.87
CA LYS A 542 -24.40 13.68 -7.24
C LYS A 542 -24.00 12.61 -8.24
N ASP A 543 -23.07 11.73 -7.86
CA ASP A 543 -22.59 10.70 -8.76
C ASP A 543 -23.68 9.64 -8.96
N LYS A 544 -23.85 9.23 -10.22
CA LYS A 544 -24.73 8.13 -10.61
C LYS A 544 -23.95 7.17 -11.50
N GLY A 545 -24.06 5.86 -11.25
CA GLY A 545 -23.24 4.94 -12.03
C GLY A 545 -23.57 3.46 -11.93
N VAL A 546 -22.97 2.69 -12.84
CA VAL A 546 -23.21 1.27 -13.03
C VAL A 546 -21.97 0.46 -12.67
N ILE A 547 -22.15 -0.60 -11.90
CA ILE A 547 -21.09 -1.55 -11.52
C ILE A 547 -21.52 -2.93 -12.02
N VAL A 548 -20.65 -3.62 -12.77
CA VAL A 548 -20.94 -4.97 -13.27
C VAL A 548 -19.82 -5.92 -12.81
N LEU A 549 -20.18 -6.94 -12.06
CA LEU A 549 -19.30 -8.01 -11.62
C LEU A 549 -19.45 -9.21 -12.58
N VAL A 550 -18.35 -9.66 -13.17
CA VAL A 550 -18.37 -10.66 -14.24
C VAL A 550 -17.50 -11.85 -13.87
N ASP A 551 -18.08 -12.89 -13.30
CA ASP A 551 -17.43 -14.19 -13.07
C ASP A 551 -18.40 -15.23 -12.55
N SER A 552 -18.26 -16.48 -12.97
CA SER A 552 -19.10 -17.59 -12.50
C SER A 552 -18.95 -17.86 -10.99
N ARG A 553 -17.83 -17.48 -10.38
CA ARG A 553 -17.59 -17.62 -8.94
C ARG A 553 -18.50 -16.73 -8.10
N PHE A 554 -18.96 -15.59 -8.62
CA PHE A 554 -19.92 -14.74 -7.90
C PHE A 554 -21.27 -15.41 -7.61
N ARG A 555 -21.61 -16.51 -8.30
CA ARG A 555 -22.78 -17.34 -7.99
C ARG A 555 -22.58 -18.33 -6.85
N THR A 556 -21.35 -18.57 -6.42
CA THR A 556 -21.10 -19.46 -5.29
C THR A 556 -21.51 -18.77 -3.98
N SER A 557 -21.99 -19.56 -3.00
CA SER A 557 -22.41 -19.06 -1.69
C SER A 557 -21.35 -18.16 -1.04
N LYS A 558 -20.09 -18.57 -1.12
CA LYS A 558 -18.92 -17.84 -0.60
C LYS A 558 -18.84 -16.39 -1.12
N TYR A 559 -18.88 -16.19 -2.43
CA TYR A 559 -18.78 -14.84 -3.00
C TYR A 559 -20.11 -14.08 -2.93
N LYS A 560 -21.22 -14.78 -2.97
CA LYS A 560 -22.56 -14.18 -2.82
C LYS A 560 -22.69 -13.53 -1.45
N GLU A 561 -22.33 -14.23 -0.40
CA GLU A 561 -22.29 -13.69 0.95
C GLU A 561 -21.38 -12.43 1.08
N LEU A 562 -20.22 -12.43 0.42
CA LEU A 562 -19.31 -11.29 0.44
C LEU A 562 -19.91 -10.04 -0.22
N TYR A 563 -20.51 -10.16 -1.41
CA TYR A 563 -21.02 -8.98 -2.10
C TYR A 563 -22.41 -8.54 -1.61
N GLU A 564 -23.29 -9.44 -1.20
CA GLU A 564 -24.63 -9.11 -0.69
C GLU A 564 -24.57 -8.31 0.62
N ASN A 565 -23.57 -8.55 1.46
CA ASN A 565 -23.34 -7.74 2.65
C ASN A 565 -23.04 -6.26 2.34
N ILE A 566 -22.53 -5.97 1.15
CA ILE A 566 -22.13 -4.62 0.71
C ILE A 566 -23.16 -4.03 -0.26
N TRP A 567 -23.67 -4.87 -1.15
CA TRP A 567 -24.64 -4.53 -2.19
C TRP A 567 -25.86 -5.46 -2.11
N PRO A 568 -26.72 -5.30 -1.09
CA PRO A 568 -27.92 -6.14 -0.95
C PRO A 568 -28.93 -5.92 -2.08
N ASP A 569 -28.76 -4.85 -2.84
CA ASP A 569 -29.53 -4.44 -4.01
C ASP A 569 -28.94 -4.95 -5.34
N ALA A 570 -27.90 -5.79 -5.31
CA ALA A 570 -27.29 -6.33 -6.52
C ALA A 570 -28.24 -7.24 -7.31
N ILE A 571 -28.28 -7.07 -8.62
CA ILE A 571 -29.17 -7.80 -9.54
C ILE A 571 -28.36 -8.86 -10.29
N GLU A 572 -28.77 -10.11 -10.22
CA GLU A 572 -28.20 -11.15 -11.07
C GLU A 572 -28.74 -11.03 -12.49
N VAL A 573 -27.84 -11.00 -13.48
CA VAL A 573 -28.16 -10.97 -14.92
C VAL A 573 -27.70 -12.23 -15.61
N ASN A 574 -28.46 -12.67 -16.62
CA ASN A 574 -28.21 -13.93 -17.30
C ASN A 574 -27.69 -13.76 -18.74
N SER A 575 -27.64 -12.54 -19.24
CA SER A 575 -27.12 -12.25 -20.57
C SER A 575 -26.67 -10.80 -20.70
N ALA A 576 -25.82 -10.54 -21.70
CA ALA A 576 -25.40 -9.19 -22.06
C ALA A 576 -26.61 -8.28 -22.42
N SER A 577 -27.66 -8.83 -23.06
CA SER A 577 -28.88 -8.08 -23.40
C SER A 577 -29.63 -7.62 -22.16
N GLU A 578 -29.81 -8.52 -21.20
CA GLU A 578 -30.47 -8.22 -19.92
C GLU A 578 -29.69 -7.16 -19.13
N ALA A 579 -28.36 -7.25 -19.10
CA ALA A 579 -27.52 -6.22 -18.49
C ALA A 579 -27.70 -4.85 -19.18
N GLY A 580 -27.80 -4.84 -20.52
CA GLY A 580 -28.11 -3.64 -21.30
C GLY A 580 -29.49 -3.07 -20.96
N GLU A 581 -30.52 -3.89 -20.81
CA GLU A 581 -31.90 -3.48 -20.46
C GLU A 581 -31.95 -2.82 -19.07
N TYR A 582 -31.37 -3.44 -18.04
CA TYR A 582 -31.29 -2.84 -16.70
C TYR A 582 -30.49 -1.53 -16.73
N THR A 583 -29.40 -1.48 -17.50
CA THR A 583 -28.60 -0.26 -17.64
C THR A 583 -29.41 0.86 -18.29
N SER A 584 -30.21 0.56 -19.34
CA SER A 584 -31.09 1.54 -20.01
C SER A 584 -32.14 2.07 -19.03
N GLN A 585 -32.86 1.20 -18.34
CA GLN A 585 -33.86 1.57 -17.34
C GLN A 585 -33.26 2.47 -16.26
N PHE A 586 -32.10 2.10 -15.72
CA PHE A 586 -31.41 2.90 -14.70
C PHE A 586 -31.08 4.33 -15.15
N TRP A 587 -30.73 4.53 -16.42
CA TRP A 587 -30.44 5.85 -16.94
C TRP A 587 -31.69 6.63 -17.36
N GLU A 588 -32.82 5.96 -17.62
CA GLU A 588 -34.09 6.57 -18.02
C GLU A 588 -34.95 7.01 -16.82
N GLU A 589 -34.84 6.36 -15.65
CA GLU A 589 -35.68 6.58 -14.46
C GLU A 589 -35.58 7.99 -13.82
N LYS A 590 -34.86 8.95 -14.41
CA LYS A 590 -34.92 10.38 -14.04
C LYS A 590 -34.79 11.26 -15.28
N LYS A 591 -35.86 11.42 -16.02
CA LYS A 591 -36.13 12.62 -16.80
C LYS A 591 -37.11 13.54 -16.08
#